data_3bb4c0f0b6c8a0b3e0c1e4592f15302e
#
_entry.id   3bb4c0f0b6c8a0b3e0c1e4592f15302e
#
_cell.length_a   1.000
_cell.length_b   1.000
_cell.length_c   1.000
_cell.angle_alpha   90.00
_cell.angle_beta   90.00
_cell.angle_gamma   90.00
#
_symmetry.space_group_name_H-M   'P 1'
#
loop_
_entity.id
_entity.type
_entity.pdbx_description
1 polymer ?
#
loop_
_entity_poly.entity_id
_entity_poly.type
_entity_poly.pdbx_seq_one_letter_code
_entity_poly.pdbx_strand_id
1 'polypeptide(L)'
;VVLLSRFHERTPQNLVSRRAFLRNTVLGATAIVLLEITGGFVYFFWPNKTGAFGKEIPVPLDQVPAVGAAPLRNQNGKFFLINNEDGALAIYWKCVHLGCTVPWNEEEGDFHCPCHGSVYNRFGERIAGPAPRPLDLMPMHVDGSNVIVNTSPDVLIVRHSYDPSQATKLT
;
A
#
# COMPACT_ATOMS: atom_id res chain seq x y z
N VAL A 1 30.51 81.69 4.98
CA VAL A 1 30.76 80.87 3.79
C VAL A 1 31.49 79.60 4.18
N VAL A 2 30.88 78.67 4.96
CA VAL A 2 31.45 77.35 5.27
C VAL A 2 30.27 76.43 5.51
N LEU A 3 29.63 75.92 4.45
CA LEU A 3 28.50 74.94 4.66
C LEU A 3 28.17 74.09 3.43
N LEU A 4 29.10 73.71 2.57
CA LEU A 4 28.79 72.81 1.43
C LEU A 4 29.92 71.81 1.09
N SER A 5 30.62 71.23 2.07
CA SER A 5 31.60 70.19 1.79
C SER A 5 31.43 68.85 2.51
N ARG A 6 30.18 68.50 2.86
CA ARG A 6 29.93 67.21 3.56
C ARG A 6 28.89 66.34 2.89
N PHE A 7 28.95 66.20 1.59
CA PHE A 7 28.11 65.18 0.94
C PHE A 7 28.86 64.46 -0.15
N HIS A 8 29.89 63.75 0.23
CA HIS A 8 30.42 62.70 -0.63
C HIS A 8 31.12 61.59 0.17
N GLU A 9 30.43 61.09 1.17
CA GLU A 9 30.78 59.80 1.74
C GLU A 9 30.19 58.72 0.82
N ARG A 10 31.02 58.31 -0.17
CA ARG A 10 30.73 57.15 -0.99
C ARG A 10 30.74 55.95 -0.07
N THR A 11 29.60 55.38 0.22
CA THR A 11 29.48 54.04 0.78
C THR A 11 30.42 53.11 0.03
N PRO A 12 31.32 52.36 0.70
CA PRO A 12 32.16 51.40 0.02
C PRO A 12 31.29 50.42 -0.71
N GLN A 13 31.27 50.48 -2.03
CA GLN A 13 30.66 49.42 -2.84
C GLN A 13 31.44 48.14 -2.50
N ASN A 14 30.78 47.20 -1.85
CA ASN A 14 31.31 45.86 -1.63
C ASN A 14 31.45 45.17 -2.98
N LEU A 15 32.51 45.49 -3.73
CA LEU A 15 32.81 44.83 -4.99
C LEU A 15 33.25 43.41 -4.68
N VAL A 16 32.34 42.49 -4.94
CA VAL A 16 32.65 41.04 -4.82
C VAL A 16 33.76 40.72 -5.82
N SER A 17 34.91 40.22 -5.33
CA SER A 17 36.00 39.83 -6.21
C SER A 17 35.56 38.71 -7.17
N ARG A 18 36.07 38.67 -8.40
CA ARG A 18 35.75 37.61 -9.40
C ARG A 18 35.94 36.22 -8.80
N ARG A 19 36.97 36.00 -8.00
CA ARG A 19 37.23 34.72 -7.32
C ARG A 19 36.14 34.38 -6.31
N ALA A 20 35.70 35.34 -5.51
CA ALA A 20 34.63 35.14 -4.54
C ALA A 20 33.28 34.89 -5.25
N PHE A 21 33.03 35.61 -6.33
CA PHE A 21 31.82 35.38 -7.15
C PHE A 21 31.77 33.97 -7.70
N LEU A 22 32.82 33.52 -8.41
CA LEU A 22 32.90 32.17 -8.98
C LEU A 22 32.75 31.10 -7.91
N ARG A 23 33.49 31.23 -6.81
CA ARG A 23 33.40 30.28 -5.68
C ARG A 23 31.96 30.18 -5.14
N ASN A 24 31.34 31.33 -4.87
CA ASN A 24 29.99 31.36 -4.29
C ASN A 24 28.95 30.83 -5.26
N THR A 25 29.07 31.11 -6.56
CA THR A 25 28.20 30.56 -7.60
C THR A 25 28.30 29.04 -7.70
N VAL A 26 29.52 28.50 -7.72
CA VAL A 26 29.76 27.05 -7.74
C VAL A 26 29.19 26.40 -6.48
N LEU A 27 29.50 26.96 -5.31
CA LEU A 27 28.97 26.42 -4.04
C LEU A 27 27.45 26.46 -4.00
N GLY A 28 26.82 27.57 -4.45
CA GLY A 28 25.37 27.71 -4.52
C GLY A 28 24.74 26.70 -5.49
N ALA A 29 25.29 26.57 -6.68
CA ALA A 29 24.80 25.60 -7.66
C ALA A 29 24.93 24.16 -7.15
N THR A 30 26.09 23.81 -6.54
CA THR A 30 26.28 22.49 -5.95
C THR A 30 25.30 22.22 -4.81
N ALA A 31 25.06 23.22 -3.95
CA ALA A 31 24.09 23.07 -2.85
C ALA A 31 22.65 22.83 -3.37
N ILE A 32 22.23 23.52 -4.44
CA ILE A 32 20.92 23.32 -5.07
C ILE A 32 20.82 21.89 -5.61
N VAL A 33 21.80 21.45 -6.38
CA VAL A 33 21.82 20.09 -6.96
C VAL A 33 21.77 19.02 -5.87
N LEU A 34 22.55 19.18 -4.80
CA LEU A 34 22.52 18.25 -3.66
C LEU A 34 21.17 18.25 -2.95
N LEU A 35 20.52 19.39 -2.82
CA LEU A 35 19.20 19.52 -2.22
C LEU A 35 18.14 18.78 -3.05
N GLU A 36 18.17 18.96 -4.39
CA GLU A 36 17.26 18.29 -5.30
C GLU A 36 17.45 16.77 -5.30
N ILE A 37 18.70 16.30 -5.38
CA ILE A 37 19.01 14.87 -5.31
C ILE A 37 18.54 14.28 -3.97
N THR A 38 18.86 14.93 -2.87
CA THR A 38 18.48 14.46 -1.53
C THR A 38 16.97 14.49 -1.36
N GLY A 39 16.31 15.56 -1.78
CA GLY A 39 14.85 15.67 -1.73
C GLY A 39 14.15 14.62 -2.59
N GLY A 40 14.63 14.40 -3.81
CA GLY A 40 14.13 13.36 -4.71
C GLY A 40 14.33 11.96 -4.14
N PHE A 41 15.51 11.70 -3.54
CA PHE A 41 15.80 10.43 -2.88
C PHE A 41 14.83 10.19 -1.69
N VAL A 42 14.71 11.16 -0.80
CA VAL A 42 13.77 11.07 0.34
C VAL A 42 12.35 10.85 -0.14
N TYR A 43 11.89 11.60 -1.15
CA TYR A 43 10.56 11.45 -1.73
C TYR A 43 10.35 10.05 -2.33
N PHE A 44 11.31 9.52 -3.06
CA PHE A 44 11.24 8.20 -3.70
C PHE A 44 11.18 7.05 -2.68
N PHE A 45 11.99 7.13 -1.62
CA PHE A 45 12.05 6.10 -0.57
C PHE A 45 11.06 6.32 0.58
N TRP A 46 10.36 7.46 0.58
CA TRP A 46 9.34 7.70 1.61
C TRP A 46 8.18 6.72 1.43
N PRO A 47 7.81 5.95 2.48
CA PRO A 47 6.73 4.99 2.37
C PRO A 47 5.40 5.69 2.10
N ASN A 48 5.03 5.79 0.84
CA ASN A 48 3.73 6.32 0.45
C ASN A 48 2.66 5.26 0.74
N LYS A 49 1.83 5.51 1.72
CA LYS A 49 0.60 4.74 1.95
C LYS A 49 -0.42 5.12 0.86
N THR A 50 -0.13 4.72 -0.39
CA THR A 50 -1.02 4.93 -1.52
C THR A 50 -2.09 3.85 -1.51
N GLY A 51 -3.36 4.25 -1.52
CA GLY A 51 -4.50 3.36 -1.59
C GLY A 51 -5.23 3.16 -0.25
N ALA A 52 -6.27 2.36 -0.32
CA ALA A 52 -7.14 2.05 0.82
C ALA A 52 -6.58 0.94 1.72
N PHE A 53 -5.48 0.28 1.33
CA PHE A 53 -4.85 -0.78 2.14
C PHE A 53 -4.36 -0.22 3.48
N GLY A 54 -4.70 -0.92 4.56
CA GLY A 54 -4.45 -0.45 5.93
C GLY A 54 -5.59 0.39 6.51
N LYS A 55 -6.76 0.38 5.86
CA LYS A 55 -8.00 1.05 6.29
C LYS A 55 -9.19 0.09 6.17
N GLU A 56 -10.31 0.52 6.70
CA GLU A 56 -11.59 -0.14 6.46
C GLU A 56 -12.11 0.19 5.05
N ILE A 57 -12.54 -0.85 4.33
CA ILE A 57 -13.06 -0.74 2.98
C ILE A 57 -14.51 -1.22 2.98
N PRO A 58 -15.46 -0.33 2.69
CA PRO A 58 -16.85 -0.73 2.50
C PRO A 58 -17.02 -1.43 1.15
N VAL A 59 -17.66 -2.58 1.15
CA VAL A 59 -18.14 -3.30 -0.04
C VAL A 59 -19.66 -3.41 0.06
N PRO A 60 -20.41 -2.83 -0.87
CA PRO A 60 -21.87 -2.94 -0.86
C PRO A 60 -22.34 -4.40 -0.89
N LEU A 61 -23.37 -4.73 -0.13
CA LEU A 61 -23.89 -6.10 -0.04
C LEU A 61 -24.38 -6.66 -1.40
N ASP A 62 -24.85 -5.80 -2.29
CA ASP A 62 -25.23 -6.16 -3.65
C ASP A 62 -24.05 -6.55 -4.56
N GLN A 63 -22.82 -6.17 -4.17
CA GLN A 63 -21.57 -6.55 -4.86
C GLN A 63 -20.93 -7.80 -4.27
N VAL A 64 -21.40 -8.29 -3.14
CA VAL A 64 -20.91 -9.55 -2.58
C VAL A 64 -21.30 -10.70 -3.51
N PRO A 65 -20.36 -11.58 -3.88
CA PRO A 65 -20.66 -12.70 -4.78
C PRO A 65 -21.81 -13.59 -4.23
N ALA A 66 -22.59 -14.16 -5.12
CA ALA A 66 -23.54 -15.21 -4.73
C ALA A 66 -22.80 -16.41 -4.10
N VAL A 67 -23.49 -17.18 -3.27
CA VAL A 67 -22.91 -18.40 -2.67
C VAL A 67 -22.35 -19.31 -3.77
N GLY A 68 -21.08 -19.66 -3.65
CA GLY A 68 -20.39 -20.52 -4.61
C GLY A 68 -19.88 -19.83 -5.90
N ALA A 69 -20.20 -18.56 -6.13
CA ALA A 69 -19.68 -17.81 -7.28
C ALA A 69 -18.18 -17.51 -7.20
N ALA A 70 -17.59 -17.09 -8.31
CA ALA A 70 -16.18 -16.68 -8.35
C ALA A 70 -15.89 -15.55 -7.34
N PRO A 71 -14.67 -15.52 -6.76
CA PRO A 71 -14.27 -14.49 -5.80
C PRO A 71 -14.29 -13.08 -6.39
N LEU A 72 -14.84 -12.11 -5.67
CA LEU A 72 -14.69 -10.69 -6.00
C LEU A 72 -13.30 -10.22 -5.63
N ARG A 73 -12.51 -9.80 -6.62
CA ARG A 73 -11.18 -9.25 -6.38
C ARG A 73 -11.24 -7.77 -6.04
N ASN A 74 -10.78 -7.39 -4.85
CA ASN A 74 -10.59 -5.99 -4.47
C ASN A 74 -9.10 -5.62 -4.52
N GLN A 75 -8.71 -4.86 -5.55
CA GLN A 75 -7.30 -4.46 -5.74
C GLN A 75 -6.82 -3.44 -4.70
N ASN A 76 -7.69 -2.52 -4.30
CA ASN A 76 -7.35 -1.46 -3.35
C ASN A 76 -7.10 -2.02 -1.95
N GLY A 77 -7.91 -3.00 -1.56
CA GLY A 77 -7.80 -3.68 -0.27
C GLY A 77 -6.91 -4.90 -0.27
N LYS A 78 -6.46 -5.36 -1.44
CA LYS A 78 -5.58 -6.53 -1.60
C LYS A 78 -6.20 -7.82 -1.06
N PHE A 79 -7.49 -8.03 -1.31
CA PHE A 79 -8.20 -9.22 -0.87
C PHE A 79 -9.15 -9.77 -1.96
N PHE A 80 -9.57 -11.00 -1.75
CA PHE A 80 -10.68 -11.61 -2.45
C PHE A 80 -11.84 -11.79 -1.47
N LEU A 81 -13.02 -11.35 -1.86
CA LEU A 81 -14.24 -11.60 -1.12
C LEU A 81 -14.93 -12.81 -1.73
N ILE A 82 -15.16 -13.83 -0.91
CA ILE A 82 -15.93 -15.02 -1.27
C ILE A 82 -17.19 -15.09 -0.41
N ASN A 83 -18.19 -15.81 -0.90
CA ASN A 83 -19.39 -16.14 -0.17
C ASN A 83 -19.66 -17.64 -0.27
N ASN A 84 -19.98 -18.25 0.86
CA ASN A 84 -20.30 -19.67 0.99
C ASN A 84 -21.53 -19.86 1.89
N GLU A 85 -21.92 -21.10 2.15
CA GLU A 85 -23.08 -21.44 2.97
C GLU A 85 -22.95 -20.95 4.43
N ASP A 86 -21.71 -20.85 4.94
CA ASP A 86 -21.42 -20.39 6.31
C ASP A 86 -21.41 -18.86 6.43
N GLY A 87 -21.28 -18.14 5.29
CA GLY A 87 -21.16 -16.68 5.20
C GLY A 87 -20.02 -16.24 4.29
N ALA A 88 -19.63 -14.99 4.39
CA ALA A 88 -18.58 -14.40 3.58
C ALA A 88 -17.20 -14.42 4.27
N LEU A 89 -16.12 -14.48 3.46
CA LEU A 89 -14.73 -14.40 3.90
C LEU A 89 -13.98 -13.39 3.04
N ALA A 90 -13.17 -12.54 3.66
CA ALA A 90 -12.21 -11.69 2.98
C ALA A 90 -10.81 -12.33 3.06
N ILE A 91 -10.39 -12.98 1.99
CA ILE A 91 -9.11 -13.69 1.91
C ILE A 91 -8.02 -12.71 1.47
N TYR A 92 -6.96 -12.55 2.28
CA TYR A 92 -5.81 -11.76 1.90
C TYR A 92 -5.06 -12.43 0.74
N TRP A 93 -4.82 -11.70 -0.34
CA TRP A 93 -4.26 -12.25 -1.56
C TRP A 93 -2.77 -12.60 -1.53
N LYS A 94 -2.08 -12.38 -0.40
CA LYS A 94 -0.66 -12.68 -0.27
C LYS A 94 -0.41 -14.13 0.12
N CYS A 95 0.42 -14.79 -0.69
CA CYS A 95 0.94 -16.11 -0.40
C CYS A 95 1.73 -16.12 0.91
N VAL A 96 1.38 -17.04 1.81
CA VAL A 96 2.04 -17.17 3.11
C VAL A 96 3.42 -17.85 3.03
N HIS A 97 3.86 -18.23 1.82
CA HIS A 97 5.24 -18.71 1.61
C HIS A 97 6.22 -17.54 1.63
N LEU A 98 6.17 -16.65 0.64
CA LEU A 98 7.09 -15.49 0.48
C LEU A 98 6.37 -14.20 0.01
N GLY A 99 5.07 -14.10 0.18
CA GLY A 99 4.34 -12.86 -0.01
C GLY A 99 3.96 -12.49 -1.44
N CYS A 100 4.06 -13.40 -2.42
CA CYS A 100 3.59 -13.15 -3.79
C CYS A 100 2.06 -12.98 -3.82
N THR A 101 1.57 -12.20 -4.77
CA THR A 101 0.12 -12.12 -5.02
C THR A 101 -0.36 -13.44 -5.62
N VAL A 102 -1.43 -13.98 -5.07
CA VAL A 102 -2.04 -15.23 -5.52
C VAL A 102 -3.30 -14.90 -6.32
N PRO A 103 -3.31 -15.07 -7.66
CA PRO A 103 -4.51 -14.88 -8.46
C PRO A 103 -5.48 -16.06 -8.29
N TRP A 104 -6.75 -15.78 -8.56
CA TRP A 104 -7.78 -16.78 -8.75
C TRP A 104 -7.67 -17.40 -10.15
N ASN A 105 -7.74 -18.71 -10.25
CA ASN A 105 -7.85 -19.46 -11.49
C ASN A 105 -9.31 -19.91 -11.67
N GLU A 106 -9.99 -19.37 -12.65
CA GLU A 106 -11.40 -19.68 -12.89
C GLU A 106 -11.62 -21.07 -13.45
N GLU A 107 -10.64 -21.61 -14.20
CA GLU A 107 -10.76 -22.94 -14.82
C GLU A 107 -10.68 -24.05 -13.77
N GLU A 108 -9.82 -23.92 -12.77
CA GLU A 108 -9.61 -24.92 -11.72
C GLU A 108 -10.44 -24.61 -10.46
N GLY A 109 -10.93 -23.38 -10.31
CA GLY A 109 -11.73 -22.97 -9.16
C GLY A 109 -10.94 -22.82 -7.86
N ASP A 110 -9.69 -22.39 -7.96
CA ASP A 110 -8.74 -22.28 -6.86
C ASP A 110 -7.77 -21.10 -7.03
N PHE A 111 -6.86 -20.90 -6.08
CA PHE A 111 -5.87 -19.84 -6.11
C PHE A 111 -4.48 -20.42 -6.37
N HIS A 112 -3.80 -19.96 -7.43
CA HIS A 112 -2.45 -20.38 -7.80
C HIS A 112 -1.41 -19.31 -7.55
N CYS A 113 -0.40 -19.62 -6.75
CA CYS A 113 0.73 -18.75 -6.53
C CYS A 113 1.76 -18.93 -7.66
N PRO A 114 2.00 -17.92 -8.51
CA PRO A 114 2.86 -18.06 -9.70
C PRO A 114 4.35 -18.16 -9.34
N CYS A 115 4.75 -17.83 -8.09
CA CYS A 115 6.16 -17.78 -7.73
C CYS A 115 6.75 -19.17 -7.50
N HIS A 116 6.08 -20.01 -6.72
CA HIS A 116 6.60 -21.33 -6.33
C HIS A 116 5.52 -22.43 -6.33
N GLY A 117 4.39 -22.19 -7.01
CA GLY A 117 3.38 -23.20 -7.23
C GLY A 117 2.57 -23.61 -5.98
N SER A 118 2.42 -22.74 -4.98
CA SER A 118 1.45 -23.02 -3.91
C SER A 118 0.04 -22.87 -4.44
N VAL A 119 -0.80 -23.86 -4.16
CA VAL A 119 -2.20 -23.92 -4.58
C VAL A 119 -3.09 -23.90 -3.35
N TYR A 120 -4.17 -23.13 -3.42
CA TYR A 120 -5.14 -22.99 -2.35
C TYR A 120 -6.55 -23.17 -2.91
N ASN A 121 -7.41 -23.90 -2.19
CA ASN A 121 -8.80 -24.03 -2.58
C ASN A 121 -9.55 -22.68 -2.47
N ARG A 122 -10.82 -22.67 -2.86
CA ARG A 122 -11.64 -21.44 -2.81
C ARG A 122 -11.73 -20.80 -1.43
N PHE A 123 -11.57 -21.58 -0.34
CA PHE A 123 -11.55 -21.07 1.03
C PHE A 123 -10.16 -20.56 1.46
N GLY A 124 -9.18 -20.60 0.56
CA GLY A 124 -7.80 -20.23 0.82
C GLY A 124 -7.02 -21.24 1.62
N GLU A 125 -7.52 -22.48 1.77
CA GLU A 125 -6.76 -23.58 2.37
C GLU A 125 -5.72 -24.12 1.41
N ARG A 126 -4.52 -24.45 1.92
CA ARG A 126 -3.45 -24.98 1.10
C ARG A 126 -3.77 -26.39 0.62
N ILE A 127 -3.76 -26.59 -0.69
CA ILE A 127 -3.90 -27.90 -1.33
C ILE A 127 -2.52 -28.48 -1.65
N ALA A 128 -1.62 -27.63 -2.20
CA ALA A 128 -0.30 -28.06 -2.67
C ALA A 128 0.75 -26.95 -2.57
N GLY A 129 2.00 -27.32 -2.77
CA GLY A 129 3.13 -26.39 -2.84
C GLY A 129 3.79 -26.08 -1.50
N PRO A 130 4.77 -25.16 -1.49
CA PRO A 130 5.66 -24.94 -0.34
C PRO A 130 5.06 -24.06 0.78
N ALA A 131 3.90 -23.46 0.59
CA ALA A 131 3.25 -22.66 1.64
C ALA A 131 2.99 -23.49 2.89
N PRO A 132 3.29 -23.00 4.10
CA PRO A 132 3.17 -23.80 5.32
C PRO A 132 1.74 -23.90 5.88
N ARG A 133 0.81 -23.03 5.45
CA ARG A 133 -0.54 -22.89 6.02
C ARG A 133 -1.50 -22.21 5.03
N PRO A 134 -2.80 -22.10 5.34
CA PRO A 134 -3.78 -21.36 4.56
C PRO A 134 -3.44 -19.86 4.40
N LEU A 135 -4.07 -19.21 3.42
CA LEU A 135 -4.05 -17.76 3.28
C LEU A 135 -4.72 -17.09 4.49
N ASP A 136 -4.21 -15.94 4.89
CA ASP A 136 -4.75 -15.14 5.98
C ASP A 136 -6.11 -14.54 5.59
N LEU A 137 -6.94 -14.26 6.60
CA LEU A 137 -8.19 -13.53 6.43
C LEU A 137 -8.05 -12.10 6.94
N MET A 138 -8.82 -11.23 6.34
CA MET A 138 -9.08 -9.89 6.85
C MET A 138 -10.34 -9.89 7.67
N PRO A 139 -10.33 -9.33 8.90
CA PRO A 139 -11.56 -9.19 9.69
C PRO A 139 -12.59 -8.37 8.93
N MET A 140 -13.85 -8.78 9.04
CA MET A 140 -14.95 -8.07 8.41
C MET A 140 -16.20 -8.12 9.29
N HIS A 141 -17.08 -7.15 9.10
CA HIS A 141 -18.39 -7.09 9.74
C HIS A 141 -19.41 -6.43 8.80
N VAL A 142 -20.68 -6.63 9.08
CA VAL A 142 -21.76 -5.97 8.33
C VAL A 142 -22.14 -4.67 9.03
N ASP A 143 -22.20 -3.59 8.28
CA ASP A 143 -22.69 -2.29 8.73
C ASP A 143 -23.70 -1.73 7.71
N GLY A 144 -24.97 -1.75 8.09
CA GLY A 144 -26.08 -1.35 7.23
C GLY A 144 -26.11 -2.15 5.93
N SER A 145 -25.94 -1.48 4.80
CA SER A 145 -25.94 -2.08 3.45
C SER A 145 -24.56 -2.47 2.95
N ASN A 146 -23.53 -2.44 3.81
CA ASN A 146 -22.15 -2.72 3.42
C ASN A 146 -21.53 -3.81 4.28
N VAL A 147 -20.61 -4.54 3.68
CA VAL A 147 -19.61 -5.33 4.39
C VAL A 147 -18.35 -4.48 4.53
N ILE A 148 -17.92 -4.25 5.74
CA ILE A 148 -16.71 -3.49 6.06
C ILE A 148 -15.56 -4.45 6.25
N VAL A 149 -14.54 -4.37 5.40
CA VAL A 149 -13.34 -5.20 5.48
C VAL A 149 -12.19 -4.38 6.05
N ASN A 150 -11.63 -4.81 7.18
CA ASN A 150 -10.46 -4.16 7.77
C ASN A 150 -9.18 -4.72 7.14
N THR A 151 -8.50 -3.88 6.37
CA THR A 151 -7.31 -4.27 5.61
C THR A 151 -5.99 -3.94 6.31
N SER A 152 -6.02 -3.59 7.59
CA SER A 152 -4.80 -3.31 8.38
C SER A 152 -3.97 -4.59 8.56
N PRO A 153 -2.65 -4.54 8.29
CA PRO A 153 -1.80 -5.74 8.38
C PRO A 153 -1.70 -6.35 9.77
N ASP A 154 -1.86 -5.54 10.79
CA ASP A 154 -1.76 -5.90 12.21
C ASP A 154 -2.99 -6.64 12.77
N VAL A 155 -4.10 -6.65 12.02
CA VAL A 155 -5.33 -7.34 12.43
C VAL A 155 -5.62 -8.59 11.59
N LEU A 156 -4.69 -9.00 10.72
CA LEU A 156 -4.88 -10.20 9.91
C LEU A 156 -5.11 -11.44 10.78
N ILE A 157 -6.10 -12.23 10.40
CA ILE A 157 -6.43 -13.49 11.05
C ILE A 157 -5.55 -14.59 10.46
N VAL A 158 -4.53 -15.00 11.22
CA VAL A 158 -3.69 -16.14 10.90
C VAL A 158 -4.47 -17.40 11.23
N ARG A 159 -4.52 -18.35 10.28
CA ARG A 159 -5.27 -19.61 10.48
C ARG A 159 -4.47 -20.83 10.06
N HIS A 160 -4.88 -21.98 10.56
CA HIS A 160 -4.28 -23.29 10.24
C HIS A 160 -5.20 -24.17 9.37
N SER A 161 -6.51 -23.92 9.44
CA SER A 161 -7.54 -24.59 8.65
C SER A 161 -8.73 -23.65 8.44
N TYR A 162 -9.64 -24.03 7.58
CA TYR A 162 -10.96 -23.40 7.51
C TYR A 162 -11.80 -23.83 8.72
N ASP A 163 -12.54 -22.87 9.26
CA ASP A 163 -13.55 -23.08 10.30
C ASP A 163 -14.76 -22.21 9.95
N PRO A 164 -16.00 -22.75 9.93
CA PRO A 164 -17.21 -22.00 9.64
C PRO A 164 -17.39 -20.72 10.49
N SER A 165 -16.87 -20.72 11.72
CA SER A 165 -16.92 -19.55 12.61
C SER A 165 -16.08 -18.37 12.12
N GLN A 166 -15.18 -18.57 11.17
CA GLN A 166 -14.39 -17.51 10.52
C GLN A 166 -15.22 -16.72 9.51
N ALA A 167 -16.33 -17.27 9.04
CA ALA A 167 -17.19 -16.63 8.07
C ALA A 167 -18.12 -15.60 8.74
N THR A 168 -18.27 -14.44 8.10
CA THR A 168 -19.18 -13.39 8.55
C THR A 168 -20.56 -13.60 7.91
N LYS A 169 -21.58 -13.76 8.71
CA LYS A 169 -22.96 -13.85 8.23
C LYS A 169 -23.41 -12.51 7.65
N LEU A 170 -24.02 -12.54 6.49
CA LEU A 170 -24.46 -11.34 5.75
C LEU A 170 -25.91 -10.91 6.08
N THR A 171 -26.50 -11.50 7.11
CA THR A 171 -27.88 -11.21 7.57
C THR A 171 -27.88 -10.37 8.82
#